data_d0707384540f64d79be435eb73ceb0a2
#
_entry.id   d0707384540f64d79be435eb73ceb0a2
#
_cell.length_a   1.000
_cell.length_b   1.000
_cell.length_c   1.000
_cell.angle_alpha   90.00
_cell.angle_beta   90.00
_cell.angle_gamma   90.00
#
_symmetry.space_group_name_H-M   'P 1'
#
loop_
_entity.id
_entity.type
_entity.pdbx_description
1 polymer ?
#
loop_
_entity_poly.entity_id
_entity_poly.type
_entity_poly.pdbx_seq_one_letter_code
_entity_poly.pdbx_strand_id
1 'polypeptide(L)'
;TIKRVMARIVRESGVDVLDRVMAVKILTDGGKACGALGWNVSTGEFHIIRAKTVVSAQGRSATRGTDNSTHNPYNVWMYPYNTSAGVVLGYDAGAAVTELDTYQRATMLPKGYGCPGMNGINSSGAHEINALGERFMGKYDPMWENGVRNNQIQGTFQEQLEGSGPPFYMDMRHVDEAVVRELQDILMPGDKATFGDW
;
A
#
# COMPACT_ATOMS: atom_id res chain seq x y z
N THR A 1 -17.84 -7.36 4.03
CA THR A 1 -16.42 -7.11 4.26
C THR A 1 -16.21 -6.32 5.56
N ILE A 2 -15.06 -6.47 6.20
CA ILE A 2 -14.74 -5.84 7.49
C ILE A 2 -14.93 -4.32 7.46
N LYS A 3 -14.58 -3.65 6.36
CA LYS A 3 -14.75 -2.20 6.20
C LYS A 3 -16.19 -1.74 6.33
N ARG A 4 -17.16 -2.50 5.78
CA ARG A 4 -18.58 -2.17 5.91
C ARG A 4 -19.08 -2.32 7.36
N VAL A 5 -18.63 -3.37 8.04
CA VAL A 5 -18.97 -3.61 9.45
C VAL A 5 -18.41 -2.50 10.33
N MET A 6 -17.14 -2.14 10.17
CA MET A 6 -16.50 -1.05 10.91
C MET A 6 -17.19 0.30 10.65
N ALA A 7 -17.50 0.63 9.40
CA ALA A 7 -18.20 1.87 9.06
C ALA A 7 -19.58 1.95 9.72
N ARG A 8 -20.30 0.82 9.81
CA ARG A 8 -21.57 0.76 10.53
C ARG A 8 -21.37 0.99 12.02
N ILE A 9 -20.42 0.29 12.66
CA ILE A 9 -20.12 0.45 14.08
C ILE A 9 -19.78 1.90 14.43
N VAL A 10 -18.93 2.55 13.61
CA VAL A 10 -18.56 3.96 13.80
C VAL A 10 -19.80 4.86 13.75
N ARG A 11 -20.69 4.68 12.78
CA ARG A 11 -21.93 5.47 12.67
C ARG A 11 -22.87 5.23 13.85
N GLU A 12 -22.98 4.00 14.31
CA GLU A 12 -23.86 3.62 15.44
C GLU A 12 -23.28 4.03 16.79
N SER A 13 -21.97 4.31 16.90
CA SER A 13 -21.29 4.67 18.16
C SER A 13 -21.51 6.10 18.63
N GLY A 14 -22.17 6.94 17.83
CA GLY A 14 -22.36 8.37 18.12
C GLY A 14 -21.11 9.23 17.99
N VAL A 15 -20.07 8.72 17.32
CA VAL A 15 -18.85 9.48 17.00
C VAL A 15 -19.14 10.44 15.83
N ASP A 16 -18.69 11.68 15.96
CA ASP A 16 -18.74 12.63 14.86
C ASP A 16 -17.74 12.23 13.77
N VAL A 17 -18.24 12.06 12.55
CA VAL A 17 -17.42 11.75 11.37
C VAL A 17 -17.37 12.97 10.47
N LEU A 18 -16.18 13.52 10.28
CA LEU A 18 -15.93 14.66 9.40
C LEU A 18 -15.39 14.15 8.06
N ASP A 19 -16.30 13.93 7.11
CA ASP A 19 -15.93 13.52 5.76
C ASP A 19 -15.26 14.65 4.99
N ARG A 20 -14.30 14.30 4.13
CA ARG A 20 -13.55 15.23 3.26
C ARG A 20 -12.77 16.32 4.00
N VAL A 21 -12.47 16.09 5.28
CA VAL A 21 -11.62 16.97 6.07
C VAL A 21 -10.21 16.41 6.10
N MET A 22 -9.29 17.13 5.49
CA MET A 22 -7.87 16.83 5.49
C MET A 22 -7.24 17.42 6.75
N ALA A 23 -6.59 16.60 7.56
CA ALA A 23 -5.81 17.07 8.71
C ALA A 23 -4.57 17.81 8.20
N VAL A 24 -4.36 19.04 8.65
CA VAL A 24 -3.24 19.89 8.21
C VAL A 24 -2.28 20.24 9.35
N LYS A 25 -2.71 20.11 10.60
CA LYS A 25 -1.85 20.33 11.78
C LYS A 25 -2.39 19.62 13.01
N ILE A 26 -1.51 19.10 13.83
CA ILE A 26 -1.81 18.74 15.22
C ILE A 26 -1.54 19.97 16.08
N LEU A 27 -2.54 20.39 16.84
CA LEU A 27 -2.44 21.54 17.73
C LEU A 27 -1.79 21.11 19.03
N THR A 28 -0.85 21.91 19.53
CA THR A 28 -0.12 21.63 20.77
C THR A 28 -0.16 22.85 21.69
N ASP A 29 -0.21 22.59 22.99
CA ASP A 29 -0.06 23.57 24.05
C ASP A 29 0.86 23.00 25.13
N GLY A 30 1.88 23.74 25.51
CA GLY A 30 2.90 23.29 26.46
C GLY A 30 3.54 21.93 26.11
N GLY A 31 3.72 21.63 24.83
CA GLY A 31 4.29 20.37 24.34
C GLY A 31 3.33 19.17 24.35
N LYS A 32 2.05 19.40 24.62
CA LYS A 32 1.02 18.36 24.62
C LYS A 32 0.01 18.59 23.49
N ALA A 33 -0.39 17.52 22.81
CA ALA A 33 -1.46 17.61 21.83
C ALA A 33 -2.77 18.05 22.49
N CYS A 34 -3.42 19.07 21.93
CA CYS A 34 -4.68 19.63 22.44
C CYS A 34 -5.77 19.65 21.35
N GLY A 35 -5.49 19.14 20.18
CA GLY A 35 -6.46 19.08 19.09
C GLY A 35 -5.81 18.94 17.72
N ALA A 36 -6.62 19.20 16.69
CA ALA A 36 -6.17 19.19 15.31
C ALA A 36 -6.82 20.33 14.52
N LEU A 37 -6.14 20.78 13.49
CA LEU A 37 -6.69 21.64 12.44
C LEU A 37 -6.95 20.80 11.21
N GLY A 38 -8.17 20.87 10.71
CA GLY A 38 -8.59 20.22 9.47
C GLY A 38 -9.06 21.25 8.44
N TRP A 39 -8.96 20.89 7.19
CA TRP A 39 -9.47 21.68 6.07
C TRP A 39 -10.40 20.81 5.23
N ASN A 40 -11.65 21.27 5.06
CA ASN A 40 -12.60 20.60 4.19
C ASN A 40 -12.25 20.90 2.74
N VAL A 41 -11.84 19.88 2.01
CA VAL A 41 -11.35 20.01 0.63
C VAL A 41 -12.47 20.33 -0.39
N SER A 42 -13.73 20.19 0.01
CA SER A 42 -14.87 20.48 -0.86
C SER A 42 -15.45 21.87 -0.63
N THR A 43 -15.47 22.35 0.62
CA THR A 43 -16.08 23.66 0.97
C THR A 43 -15.03 24.74 1.21
N GLY A 44 -13.77 24.39 1.46
CA GLY A 44 -12.72 25.32 1.83
C GLY A 44 -12.74 25.74 3.29
N GLU A 45 -13.64 25.21 4.10
CA GLU A 45 -13.77 25.56 5.52
C GLU A 45 -12.66 24.94 6.37
N PHE A 46 -12.19 25.70 7.36
CA PHE A 46 -11.28 25.20 8.38
C PHE A 46 -12.05 24.72 9.62
N HIS A 47 -11.63 23.56 10.12
CA HIS A 47 -12.18 22.95 11.32
C HIS A 47 -11.11 22.93 12.42
N ILE A 48 -11.38 23.61 13.53
CA ILE A 48 -10.55 23.53 14.75
C ILE A 48 -11.20 22.50 15.67
N ILE A 49 -10.55 21.37 15.81
CA ILE A 49 -11.03 20.24 16.63
C ILE A 49 -10.24 20.26 17.92
N ARG A 50 -10.92 20.50 19.04
CA ARG A 50 -10.31 20.43 20.38
C ARG A 50 -10.43 19.01 20.93
N ALA A 51 -9.34 18.44 21.41
CA ALA A 51 -9.30 17.10 21.93
C ALA A 51 -8.23 16.97 23.01
N LYS A 52 -8.47 16.09 23.99
CA LYS A 52 -7.46 15.78 25.02
C LYS A 52 -6.32 14.92 24.49
N THR A 53 -6.58 14.17 23.44
CA THR A 53 -5.63 13.29 22.75
C THR A 53 -5.92 13.27 21.26
N VAL A 54 -4.88 13.05 20.45
CA VAL A 54 -5.00 12.91 19.01
C VAL A 54 -4.37 11.58 18.60
N VAL A 55 -5.12 10.75 17.87
CA VAL A 55 -4.62 9.50 17.28
C VAL A 55 -4.43 9.73 15.79
N SER A 56 -3.17 9.65 15.33
CA SER A 56 -2.86 9.71 13.90
C SER A 56 -2.92 8.31 13.30
N ALA A 57 -3.89 8.06 12.44
CA ALA A 57 -4.09 6.77 11.77
C ALA A 57 -4.28 6.96 10.25
N GLN A 58 -3.51 7.86 9.65
CA GLN A 58 -3.64 8.31 8.26
C GLN A 58 -3.19 7.27 7.21
N GLY A 59 -2.79 6.12 7.68
CA GLY A 59 -2.35 5.03 6.83
C GLY A 59 -0.89 5.17 6.41
N ARG A 60 -0.52 4.32 5.47
CA ARG A 60 0.85 4.14 5.05
C ARG A 60 1.21 5.09 3.91
N SER A 61 2.43 5.60 3.94
CA SER A 61 3.00 6.32 2.80
C SER A 61 2.98 5.49 1.51
N ALA A 62 2.61 6.13 0.42
CA ALA A 62 2.62 5.53 -0.91
C ALA A 62 4.03 5.38 -1.50
N THR A 63 5.06 5.85 -0.83
CA THR A 63 6.44 5.91 -1.36
C THR A 63 6.56 6.66 -2.70
N ARG A 64 5.62 7.57 -2.97
CA ARG A 64 5.65 8.41 -4.17
C ARG A 64 6.92 9.26 -4.18
N GLY A 65 7.52 9.37 -5.36
CA GLY A 65 8.79 10.08 -5.53
C GLY A 65 10.03 9.25 -5.22
N THR A 66 9.88 8.02 -4.74
CA THR A 66 10.98 7.06 -4.67
C THR A 66 11.13 6.37 -6.01
N ASP A 67 12.35 6.29 -6.52
CA ASP A 67 12.61 5.59 -7.77
C ASP A 67 12.21 4.11 -7.67
N ASN A 68 11.78 3.55 -8.79
CA ASN A 68 11.41 2.15 -8.91
C ASN A 68 11.81 1.61 -10.29
N SER A 69 11.84 0.29 -10.43
CA SER A 69 12.30 -0.37 -11.66
C SER A 69 11.46 -0.07 -12.90
N THR A 70 10.27 0.50 -12.75
CA THR A 70 9.42 0.89 -13.87
C THR A 70 9.69 2.32 -14.36
N HIS A 71 10.46 3.13 -13.60
CA HIS A 71 10.71 4.55 -13.83
C HIS A 71 9.43 5.40 -13.93
N ASN A 72 8.30 4.87 -13.48
CA ASN A 72 7.04 5.60 -13.40
C ASN A 72 6.78 6.05 -11.95
N PRO A 73 6.88 7.36 -11.63
CA PRO A 73 6.71 7.85 -10.26
C PRO A 73 5.30 7.64 -9.70
N TYR A 74 4.33 7.31 -10.55
CA TYR A 74 2.95 6.99 -10.16
C TYR A 74 2.74 5.48 -9.96
N ASN A 75 3.70 4.65 -10.32
CA ASN A 75 3.63 3.22 -10.09
C ASN A 75 3.99 2.90 -8.64
N VAL A 76 3.03 3.11 -7.75
CA VAL A 76 3.17 2.94 -6.31
C VAL A 76 2.17 1.90 -5.80
N TRP A 77 2.56 1.17 -4.76
CA TRP A 77 1.76 0.08 -4.22
C TRP A 77 0.50 0.55 -3.46
N MET A 78 0.51 1.75 -2.92
CA MET A 78 -0.58 2.30 -2.11
C MET A 78 -1.20 3.51 -2.81
N TYR A 79 -2.27 4.04 -2.23
CA TYR A 79 -2.90 5.24 -2.74
C TYR A 79 -1.88 6.39 -2.91
N PRO A 80 -1.68 6.89 -4.14
CA PRO A 80 -0.53 7.74 -4.47
C PRO A 80 -0.54 9.11 -3.79
N TYR A 81 -1.70 9.55 -3.28
CA TYR A 81 -1.81 10.83 -2.57
C TYR A 81 -1.60 10.72 -1.06
N ASN A 82 -1.32 9.53 -0.54
CA ASN A 82 -0.88 9.37 0.84
C ASN A 82 0.64 9.59 0.93
N THR A 83 1.04 10.82 1.19
CA THR A 83 2.42 11.32 1.07
C THR A 83 3.16 11.35 2.40
N SER A 84 2.84 10.49 3.36
CA SER A 84 3.43 10.49 4.72
C SER A 84 3.03 11.68 5.58
N ALA A 85 1.95 12.39 5.25
CA ALA A 85 1.51 13.56 6.02
C ALA A 85 1.31 13.25 7.51
N GLY A 86 0.85 12.03 7.87
CA GLY A 86 0.71 11.62 9.26
C GLY A 86 2.02 11.61 10.05
N VAL A 87 3.12 11.24 9.41
CA VAL A 87 4.46 11.26 10.02
C VAL A 87 4.91 12.71 10.23
N VAL A 88 4.74 13.56 9.21
CA VAL A 88 5.09 14.99 9.27
C VAL A 88 4.31 15.69 10.36
N LEU A 89 2.99 15.49 10.42
CA LEU A 89 2.13 16.09 11.44
C LEU A 89 2.52 15.65 12.86
N GLY A 90 2.91 14.37 13.03
CA GLY A 90 3.40 13.86 14.29
C GLY A 90 4.74 14.48 14.69
N TYR A 91 5.67 14.54 13.75
CA TYR A 91 6.99 15.14 13.96
C TYR A 91 6.89 16.62 14.33
N ASP A 92 6.10 17.40 13.59
CA ASP A 92 5.87 18.83 13.86
C ASP A 92 5.20 19.06 15.23
N ALA A 93 4.43 18.10 15.70
CA ALA A 93 3.83 18.14 17.03
C ALA A 93 4.79 17.69 18.15
N GLY A 94 6.03 17.34 17.83
CA GLY A 94 7.06 16.90 18.79
C GLY A 94 7.07 15.39 19.06
N ALA A 95 6.39 14.57 18.28
CA ALA A 95 6.45 13.11 18.42
C ALA A 95 7.81 12.56 17.96
N ALA A 96 8.32 11.57 18.67
CA ALA A 96 9.47 10.80 18.22
C ALA A 96 9.08 9.94 17.00
N VAL A 97 9.92 9.95 15.99
CA VAL A 97 9.75 9.12 14.78
C VAL A 97 10.94 8.16 14.66
N THR A 98 10.68 6.97 14.09
CA THR A 98 11.69 5.92 13.92
C THR A 98 11.52 5.23 12.57
N GLU A 99 12.56 4.55 12.13
CA GLU A 99 12.56 3.70 10.92
C GLU A 99 12.08 4.42 9.66
N LEU A 100 12.42 5.71 9.49
CA LEU A 100 12.01 6.49 8.32
C LEU A 100 12.71 6.06 7.03
N ASP A 101 13.80 5.34 7.14
CA ASP A 101 14.57 4.72 6.06
C ASP A 101 14.02 3.35 5.65
N THR A 102 13.12 2.78 6.45
CA THR A 102 12.56 1.45 6.22
C THR A 102 11.19 1.52 5.55
N TYR A 103 11.13 1.19 4.27
CA TYR A 103 9.89 1.13 3.51
C TYR A 103 9.54 -0.31 3.13
N GLN A 104 8.34 -0.73 3.50
CA GLN A 104 7.81 -1.97 2.95
C GLN A 104 7.30 -1.72 1.53
N ARG A 105 7.80 -2.43 0.55
CA ARG A 105 7.36 -2.39 -0.84
C ARG A 105 6.58 -3.65 -1.21
N ALA A 106 5.85 -3.59 -2.32
CA ALA A 106 5.37 -4.80 -2.96
C ALA A 106 6.55 -5.56 -3.55
N THR A 107 6.44 -6.88 -3.62
CA THR A 107 7.46 -7.74 -4.23
C THR A 107 7.57 -7.46 -5.72
N MET A 108 6.42 -7.36 -6.39
CA MET A 108 6.31 -6.98 -7.79
C MET A 108 5.15 -6.00 -8.00
N LEU A 109 5.26 -5.17 -9.02
CA LEU A 109 4.22 -4.27 -9.49
C LEU A 109 4.10 -4.41 -11.01
N PRO A 110 2.88 -4.32 -11.57
CA PRO A 110 2.69 -4.27 -13.01
C PRO A 110 3.43 -3.07 -13.61
N LYS A 111 4.03 -3.27 -14.77
CA LYS A 111 4.69 -2.20 -15.49
C LYS A 111 3.67 -1.12 -15.89
N GLY A 112 3.96 0.13 -15.55
CA GLY A 112 3.19 1.29 -15.98
C GLY A 112 2.10 1.77 -15.03
N TYR A 113 1.67 1.00 -14.04
CA TYR A 113 0.65 1.41 -13.06
C TYR A 113 0.81 0.73 -11.71
N GLY A 114 0.33 1.38 -10.67
CA GLY A 114 0.29 0.82 -9.31
C GLY A 114 -0.92 -0.09 -9.13
N CYS A 115 -0.71 -1.23 -8.50
CA CYS A 115 -1.74 -2.24 -8.28
C CYS A 115 -1.69 -2.77 -6.84
N PRO A 116 -2.47 -2.21 -5.91
CA PRO A 116 -2.56 -2.77 -4.56
C PRO A 116 -3.22 -4.16 -4.61
N GLY A 117 -2.73 -5.07 -3.77
CA GLY A 117 -3.29 -6.42 -3.65
C GLY A 117 -2.57 -7.50 -4.45
N MET A 118 -1.54 -7.16 -5.23
CA MET A 118 -0.76 -8.13 -5.99
C MET A 118 -0.19 -9.29 -5.15
N ASN A 119 0.07 -9.06 -3.87
CA ASN A 119 0.50 -10.15 -2.98
C ASN A 119 -0.57 -11.25 -2.80
N GLY A 120 -1.84 -10.94 -3.04
CA GLY A 120 -2.91 -11.94 -3.06
C GLY A 120 -2.79 -12.92 -4.22
N ILE A 121 -2.14 -12.52 -5.30
CA ILE A 121 -1.91 -13.37 -6.47
C ILE A 121 -0.95 -14.51 -6.12
N ASN A 122 0.09 -14.25 -5.33
CA ASN A 122 1.00 -15.30 -4.85
C ASN A 122 0.26 -16.36 -4.02
N SER A 123 -0.55 -15.92 -3.06
CA SER A 123 -1.35 -16.84 -2.22
C SER A 123 -2.44 -17.59 -3.00
N SER A 124 -2.76 -17.13 -4.20
CA SER A 124 -3.69 -17.82 -5.12
C SER A 124 -2.99 -18.78 -6.09
N GLY A 125 -1.69 -19.02 -5.89
CA GLY A 125 -0.94 -20.03 -6.61
C GLY A 125 -0.09 -19.51 -7.77
N ALA A 126 0.08 -18.20 -7.94
CA ALA A 126 0.98 -17.68 -8.98
C ALA A 126 2.43 -18.13 -8.77
N HIS A 127 3.14 -18.35 -9.86
CA HIS A 127 4.58 -18.61 -9.85
C HIS A 127 5.33 -17.35 -10.24
N GLU A 128 6.33 -16.97 -9.46
CA GLU A 128 7.27 -15.91 -9.84
C GLU A 128 8.33 -16.46 -10.79
N ILE A 129 8.35 -15.95 -12.03
CA ILE A 129 9.30 -16.36 -13.05
C ILE A 129 10.18 -15.20 -13.49
N ASN A 130 11.46 -15.49 -13.76
CA ASN A 130 12.43 -14.52 -14.24
C ASN A 130 12.35 -14.33 -15.77
N ALA A 131 13.21 -13.49 -16.32
CA ALA A 131 13.24 -13.20 -17.76
C ALA A 131 13.60 -14.43 -18.63
N LEU A 132 14.21 -15.44 -18.03
CA LEU A 132 14.56 -16.71 -18.71
C LEU A 132 13.40 -17.72 -18.68
N GLY A 133 12.28 -17.38 -18.04
CA GLY A 133 11.14 -18.27 -17.87
C GLY A 133 11.29 -19.28 -16.72
N GLU A 134 12.27 -19.08 -15.85
CA GLU A 134 12.52 -19.98 -14.73
C GLU A 134 11.76 -19.53 -13.50
N ARG A 135 11.10 -20.46 -12.82
CA ARG A 135 10.54 -20.26 -11.49
C ARG A 135 11.69 -20.26 -10.47
N PHE A 136 12.04 -19.10 -9.94
CA PHE A 136 13.28 -18.91 -9.20
C PHE A 136 13.15 -18.93 -7.68
N MET A 137 11.97 -18.66 -7.13
CA MET A 137 11.79 -18.46 -5.69
C MET A 137 12.24 -19.64 -4.82
N GLY A 138 12.20 -20.87 -5.33
CA GLY A 138 12.68 -22.05 -4.61
C GLY A 138 14.18 -22.05 -4.29
N LYS A 139 14.98 -21.18 -4.93
CA LYS A 139 16.40 -20.95 -4.59
C LYS A 139 16.56 -20.18 -3.27
N TYR A 140 15.55 -19.37 -2.90
CA TYR A 140 15.63 -18.37 -1.83
C TYR A 140 14.71 -18.68 -0.65
N ASP A 141 13.63 -19.42 -0.88
CA ASP A 141 12.68 -19.78 0.18
C ASP A 141 12.09 -21.19 -0.07
N PRO A 142 12.12 -22.08 0.93
CA PRO A 142 11.52 -23.42 0.81
C PRO A 142 10.00 -23.38 0.61
N MET A 143 9.33 -22.27 1.00
CA MET A 143 7.90 -22.04 0.76
C MET A 143 7.62 -21.38 -0.59
N TRP A 144 8.64 -21.17 -1.41
CA TRP A 144 8.55 -20.52 -2.71
C TRP A 144 7.90 -19.13 -2.59
N GLU A 145 6.94 -18.79 -3.44
CA GLU A 145 6.21 -17.52 -3.45
C GLU A 145 5.35 -17.27 -2.20
N ASN A 146 5.12 -18.31 -1.40
CA ASN A 146 4.40 -18.20 -0.13
C ASN A 146 5.34 -17.98 1.07
N GLY A 147 6.62 -17.86 0.82
CA GLY A 147 7.63 -17.63 1.83
C GLY A 147 7.61 -16.20 2.39
N VAL A 148 8.63 -15.92 3.20
CA VAL A 148 8.79 -14.61 3.84
C VAL A 148 9.01 -13.54 2.77
N ARG A 149 8.27 -12.43 2.85
CA ARG A 149 8.37 -11.35 1.86
C ARG A 149 9.79 -10.82 1.66
N ASN A 150 10.59 -10.77 2.72
CA ASN A 150 11.98 -10.36 2.63
C ASN A 150 12.76 -11.26 1.66
N ASN A 151 12.55 -12.59 1.72
CA ASN A 151 13.19 -13.52 0.82
C ASN A 151 12.73 -13.35 -0.63
N GLN A 152 11.44 -13.02 -0.85
CA GLN A 152 10.92 -12.69 -2.18
C GLN A 152 11.63 -11.46 -2.77
N ILE A 153 11.75 -10.38 -1.98
CA ILE A 153 12.43 -9.15 -2.42
C ILE A 153 13.90 -9.41 -2.69
N GLN A 154 14.58 -10.11 -1.79
CA GLN A 154 16.00 -10.44 -1.94
C GLN A 154 16.24 -11.37 -3.13
N GLY A 155 15.38 -12.39 -3.31
CA GLY A 155 15.46 -13.30 -4.44
C GLY A 155 15.30 -12.57 -5.77
N THR A 156 14.30 -11.73 -5.91
CA THR A 156 14.11 -10.91 -7.12
C THR A 156 15.30 -9.99 -7.38
N PHE A 157 15.86 -9.38 -6.32
CA PHE A 157 17.04 -8.54 -6.45
C PHE A 157 18.29 -9.34 -6.86
N GLN A 158 18.48 -10.53 -6.31
CA GLN A 158 19.60 -11.42 -6.65
C GLN A 158 19.52 -11.89 -8.11
N GLU A 159 18.35 -12.32 -8.57
CA GLU A 159 18.12 -12.67 -9.99
C GLU A 159 18.43 -11.48 -10.92
N GLN A 160 18.11 -10.26 -10.50
CA GLN A 160 18.48 -9.07 -11.26
C GLN A 160 19.99 -8.86 -11.33
N LEU A 161 20.71 -9.05 -10.22
CA LEU A 161 22.18 -8.95 -10.19
C LEU A 161 22.84 -10.01 -11.06
N GLU A 162 22.25 -11.18 -11.16
CA GLU A 162 22.74 -12.31 -11.98
C GLU A 162 22.38 -12.16 -13.47
N GLY A 163 21.62 -11.13 -13.84
CA GLY A 163 21.21 -10.87 -15.20
C GLY A 163 20.01 -11.69 -15.68
N SER A 164 19.29 -12.35 -14.77
CA SER A 164 18.09 -13.13 -15.07
C SER A 164 16.80 -12.29 -15.08
N GLY A 165 16.89 -11.01 -14.91
CA GLY A 165 15.77 -10.05 -14.97
C GLY A 165 16.25 -8.60 -14.92
N PRO A 166 15.37 -7.61 -14.98
CA PRO A 166 13.97 -7.68 -15.40
C PRO A 166 13.78 -8.04 -16.89
N PRO A 167 12.58 -8.43 -17.35
CA PRO A 167 11.32 -8.43 -16.62
C PRO A 167 11.15 -9.67 -15.72
N PHE A 168 10.30 -9.53 -14.69
CA PHE A 168 9.80 -10.62 -13.88
C PHE A 168 8.29 -10.75 -14.11
N TYR A 169 7.76 -11.96 -14.00
CA TYR A 169 6.34 -12.23 -14.24
C TYR A 169 5.73 -13.03 -13.10
N MET A 170 4.44 -12.81 -12.86
CA MET A 170 3.61 -13.68 -12.04
C MET A 170 2.83 -14.60 -12.96
N ASP A 171 3.30 -15.83 -13.15
CA ASP A 171 2.68 -16.80 -14.05
C ASP A 171 1.49 -17.49 -13.36
N MET A 172 0.30 -17.29 -13.94
CA MET A 172 -0.94 -17.91 -13.47
C MET A 172 -1.55 -18.87 -14.51
N ARG A 173 -0.88 -19.18 -15.60
CA ARG A 173 -1.43 -20.03 -16.69
C ARG A 173 -1.80 -21.44 -16.24
N HIS A 174 -1.27 -21.89 -15.11
CA HIS A 174 -1.56 -23.19 -14.50
C HIS A 174 -2.67 -23.13 -13.45
N VAL A 175 -3.13 -21.92 -13.08
CA VAL A 175 -4.18 -21.72 -12.08
C VAL A 175 -5.54 -21.88 -12.74
N ASP A 176 -6.50 -22.47 -12.01
CA ASP A 176 -7.87 -22.63 -12.50
C ASP A 176 -8.50 -21.29 -12.89
N GLU A 177 -9.15 -21.24 -14.04
CA GLU A 177 -9.77 -20.03 -14.57
C GLU A 177 -10.78 -19.41 -13.60
N ALA A 178 -11.49 -20.23 -12.83
CA ALA A 178 -12.46 -19.75 -11.85
C ALA A 178 -11.76 -18.92 -10.74
N VAL A 179 -10.56 -19.33 -10.31
CA VAL A 179 -9.75 -18.59 -9.33
C VAL A 179 -9.27 -17.27 -9.94
N VAL A 180 -8.83 -17.29 -11.19
CA VAL A 180 -8.39 -16.05 -11.87
C VAL A 180 -9.53 -15.06 -11.99
N ARG A 181 -10.73 -15.52 -12.37
CA ARG A 181 -11.94 -14.68 -12.43
C ARG A 181 -12.34 -14.12 -11.07
N GLU A 182 -12.27 -14.93 -10.02
CA GLU A 182 -12.54 -14.48 -8.66
C GLU A 182 -11.55 -13.39 -8.22
N LEU A 183 -10.28 -13.52 -8.54
CA LEU A 183 -9.27 -12.51 -8.27
C LEU A 183 -9.56 -11.18 -8.98
N GLN A 184 -9.97 -11.24 -10.25
CA GLN A 184 -10.39 -10.05 -11.00
C GLN A 184 -11.56 -9.31 -10.32
N ASP A 185 -12.52 -10.06 -9.79
CA ASP A 185 -13.71 -9.47 -9.16
C ASP A 185 -13.45 -8.94 -7.75
N ILE A 186 -12.57 -9.58 -7.00
CA ILE A 186 -12.35 -9.28 -5.57
C ILE A 186 -11.22 -8.27 -5.37
N LEU A 187 -10.08 -8.48 -6.03
CA LEU A 187 -8.89 -7.68 -5.74
C LEU A 187 -8.96 -6.27 -6.33
N MET A 188 -9.45 -6.15 -7.54
CA MET A 188 -9.34 -4.91 -8.31
C MET A 188 -10.58 -4.62 -9.14
N PRO A 189 -11.73 -4.40 -8.53
CA PRO A 189 -12.98 -4.20 -9.29
C PRO A 189 -12.96 -2.95 -10.18
N GLY A 190 -12.09 -1.97 -9.89
CA GLY A 190 -11.90 -0.77 -10.70
C GLY A 190 -10.96 -0.95 -11.89
N ASP A 191 -10.10 -1.97 -11.86
CA ASP A 191 -9.04 -2.20 -12.84
C ASP A 191 -9.27 -3.49 -13.64
N LYS A 192 -10.52 -3.91 -13.81
CA LYS A 192 -10.89 -5.14 -14.52
C LYS A 192 -10.30 -5.25 -15.92
N ALA A 193 -10.19 -4.14 -16.63
CA ALA A 193 -9.58 -4.09 -17.95
C ALA A 193 -8.08 -4.48 -17.93
N THR A 194 -7.42 -4.26 -16.82
CA THR A 194 -5.99 -4.52 -16.63
C THR A 194 -5.69 -6.02 -16.47
N PHE A 195 -6.62 -6.78 -15.91
CA PHE A 195 -6.50 -8.23 -15.75
C PHE A 195 -7.10 -9.00 -16.94
N GLY A 196 -7.92 -8.37 -17.77
CA GLY A 196 -8.53 -8.99 -18.93
C GLY A 196 -7.60 -9.29 -20.09
N ASP A 197 -6.41 -8.67 -20.07
CA ASP A 197 -5.40 -8.79 -21.14
C ASP A 197 -4.25 -9.76 -20.76
N TRP A 198 -4.42 -10.57 -19.70
CA TRP A 198 -3.38 -11.49 -19.19
C TRP A 198 -3.66 -12.95 -19.58
#